data_5e2492276fc32db21a5cf55e9ea998ec
#
_entry.id   5e2492276fc32db21a5cf55e9ea998ec
#
_cell.length_a   1.000
_cell.length_b   1.000
_cell.length_c   1.000
_cell.angle_alpha   90.00
_cell.angle_beta   90.00
_cell.angle_gamma   90.00
#
_symmetry.space_group_name_H-M   'P 1'
#
loop_
_entity.id
_entity.type
_entity.pdbx_description
1 polymer ?
#
loop_
_entity_poly.entity_id
_entity_poly.type
_entity_poly.pdbx_seq_one_letter_code
_entity_poly.pdbx_strand_id
1 'polypeptide(L)'
;MILLENVYYKYELEGIEALRGISLQIRDGEHLALIGPNGCGKTTLIRHFNALLLPISGKVTVGGHDTNEPKHQADIRSLVGMVFQNPDNQIVGMTVEEDVAFGPENLRLPTAEIKKRVVEALGRVGISELAVRNIENLSGGEKRLVAIAGVLAMQPRYIALDEPTAFLDPAASTRVLKIIDKLHSEGVGIIHITHNMAEAALTQRIVVMNEGRVYLDGTPREIFAKFGMLKQIGMQLPPITELLIKLKESGLPVRTDIVEIEDALVQIRSLAGKFKD
;
A
#
# COMPACT_ATOMS: atom_id res chain seq x y z
N MET A 1 -10.23 12.83 -1.17
CA MET A 1 -9.90 12.62 0.25
C MET A 1 -10.68 11.42 0.79
N ILE A 2 -10.04 10.55 1.58
CA ILE A 2 -10.70 9.48 2.37
C ILE A 2 -10.69 9.93 3.82
N LEU A 3 -11.83 9.85 4.51
CA LEU A 3 -11.99 10.26 5.89
C LEU A 3 -12.70 9.16 6.69
N LEU A 4 -12.11 8.78 7.81
CA LEU A 4 -12.68 7.88 8.82
C LEU A 4 -12.90 8.65 10.11
N GLU A 5 -14.07 8.50 10.70
CA GLU A 5 -14.48 9.17 11.93
C GLU A 5 -14.98 8.12 12.92
N ASN A 6 -14.14 7.82 13.92
CA ASN A 6 -14.43 6.91 15.01
C ASN A 6 -14.98 5.54 14.56
N VAL A 7 -14.31 4.91 13.61
CA VAL A 7 -14.74 3.69 12.94
C VAL A 7 -14.50 2.46 13.80
N TYR A 8 -15.56 1.67 14.01
CA TYR A 8 -15.51 0.36 14.65
C TYR A 8 -15.95 -0.74 13.69
N TYR A 9 -15.27 -1.88 13.75
CA TYR A 9 -15.64 -3.06 12.99
C TYR A 9 -15.31 -4.34 13.73
N LYS A 10 -16.23 -5.32 13.65
CA LYS A 10 -16.10 -6.63 14.25
C LYS A 10 -16.56 -7.70 13.24
N TYR A 11 -15.78 -8.77 13.11
CA TYR A 11 -16.20 -9.95 12.36
C TYR A 11 -17.20 -10.76 13.19
N GLU A 12 -18.43 -10.94 12.68
CA GLU A 12 -19.54 -11.58 13.42
C GLU A 12 -19.22 -13.04 13.80
N LEU A 13 -18.66 -13.81 12.85
CA LEU A 13 -18.40 -15.24 13.06
C LEU A 13 -17.31 -15.50 14.11
N GLU A 14 -16.34 -14.63 14.24
CA GLU A 14 -15.16 -14.81 15.09
C GLU A 14 -15.23 -13.97 16.37
N GLY A 15 -16.16 -13.05 16.44
CA GLY A 15 -16.29 -12.12 17.58
C GLY A 15 -15.11 -11.15 17.72
N ILE A 16 -14.20 -11.09 16.75
CA ILE A 16 -12.96 -10.30 16.78
C ILE A 16 -13.25 -8.85 16.42
N GLU A 17 -12.98 -7.92 17.35
CA GLU A 17 -12.99 -6.49 17.08
C GLU A 17 -11.73 -6.11 16.30
N ALA A 18 -11.86 -5.98 14.99
CA ALA A 18 -10.74 -5.68 14.10
C ALA A 18 -10.41 -4.19 14.02
N LEU A 19 -11.39 -3.30 14.21
CA LEU A 19 -11.19 -1.86 14.28
C LEU A 19 -11.88 -1.30 15.52
N ARG A 20 -11.17 -0.42 16.25
CA ARG A 20 -11.57 0.08 17.57
C ARG A 20 -11.47 1.60 17.65
N GLY A 21 -12.39 2.31 16.99
CA GLY A 21 -12.44 3.78 17.01
C GLY A 21 -11.34 4.42 16.15
N ILE A 22 -11.16 3.93 14.93
CA ILE A 22 -10.20 4.52 13.98
C ILE A 22 -10.72 5.86 13.49
N SER A 23 -9.91 6.90 13.66
CA SER A 23 -10.07 8.19 12.99
C SER A 23 -8.82 8.45 12.18
N LEU A 24 -8.97 8.62 10.87
CA LEU A 24 -7.86 8.76 9.93
C LEU A 24 -8.31 9.57 8.71
N GLN A 25 -7.46 10.46 8.25
CA GLN A 25 -7.65 11.21 7.02
C GLN A 25 -6.52 10.89 6.04
N ILE A 26 -6.86 10.55 4.79
CA ILE A 26 -5.91 10.33 3.70
C ILE A 26 -6.19 11.37 2.62
N ARG A 27 -5.16 12.14 2.26
CA ARG A 27 -5.28 13.21 1.27
C ARG A 27 -5.22 12.66 -0.16
N ASP A 28 -5.69 13.47 -1.11
CA ASP A 28 -5.55 13.15 -2.53
C ASP A 28 -4.06 13.18 -2.93
N GLY A 29 -3.64 12.18 -3.70
CA GLY A 29 -2.26 12.06 -4.16
C GLY A 29 -1.25 11.71 -3.05
N GLU A 30 -1.68 11.40 -1.83
CA GLU A 30 -0.78 11.02 -0.72
C GLU A 30 -0.24 9.60 -0.91
N HIS A 31 1.05 9.38 -0.63
CA HIS A 31 1.65 8.05 -0.51
C HIS A 31 1.81 7.69 0.96
N LEU A 32 0.93 6.82 1.44
CA LEU A 32 0.85 6.39 2.83
C LEU A 32 1.23 4.92 2.96
N ALA A 33 2.15 4.60 3.87
CA ALA A 33 2.35 3.23 4.33
C ALA A 33 1.48 2.93 5.55
N LEU A 34 0.81 1.77 5.53
CA LEU A 34 0.07 1.23 6.66
C LEU A 34 0.82 0.01 7.19
N ILE A 35 1.42 0.13 8.37
CA ILE A 35 2.25 -0.90 8.99
C ILE A 35 1.69 -1.32 10.34
N GLY A 36 2.18 -2.43 10.89
CA GLY A 36 1.76 -2.95 12.20
C GLY A 36 1.83 -4.47 12.26
N PRO A 37 1.69 -5.07 13.45
CA PRO A 37 1.69 -6.51 13.63
C PRO A 37 0.62 -7.24 12.81
N ASN A 38 0.80 -8.55 12.59
CA ASN A 38 -0.22 -9.38 11.96
C ASN A 38 -1.51 -9.37 12.81
N GLY A 39 -2.66 -9.33 12.15
CA GLY A 39 -3.96 -9.31 12.82
C GLY A 39 -4.37 -7.98 13.47
N CYS A 40 -3.56 -6.90 13.37
CA CYS A 40 -3.91 -5.60 13.96
C CYS A 40 -4.98 -4.81 13.20
N GLY A 41 -5.53 -5.32 12.08
CA GLY A 41 -6.65 -4.72 11.37
C GLY A 41 -6.32 -3.97 10.07
N LYS A 42 -5.09 -4.01 9.54
CA LYS A 42 -4.66 -3.29 8.32
C LYS A 42 -5.53 -3.61 7.10
N THR A 43 -5.62 -4.89 6.73
CA THR A 43 -6.45 -5.36 5.61
C THR A 43 -7.92 -5.03 5.82
N THR A 44 -8.42 -5.15 7.06
CA THR A 44 -9.79 -4.74 7.41
C THR A 44 -9.99 -3.26 7.16
N LEU A 45 -9.04 -2.42 7.56
CA LEU A 45 -9.11 -0.97 7.39
C LEU A 45 -9.20 -0.57 5.91
N ILE A 46 -8.32 -1.10 5.04
CA ILE A 46 -8.35 -0.72 3.62
C ILE A 46 -9.60 -1.22 2.89
N ARG A 47 -10.23 -2.31 3.35
CA ARG A 47 -11.52 -2.78 2.80
C ARG A 47 -12.68 -1.85 3.09
N HIS A 48 -12.57 -0.95 4.06
CA HIS A 48 -13.55 0.12 4.28
C HIS A 48 -13.40 1.27 3.26
N PHE A 49 -12.21 1.47 2.69
CA PHE A 49 -11.96 2.56 1.74
C PHE A 49 -12.68 2.36 0.40
N ASN A 50 -12.96 1.13 0.00
CA ASN A 50 -13.70 0.82 -1.23
C ASN A 50 -15.09 0.21 -0.97
N ALA A 51 -15.61 0.36 0.26
CA ALA A 51 -16.91 -0.17 0.68
C ALA A 51 -17.06 -1.70 0.47
N LEU A 52 -15.97 -2.49 0.57
CA LEU A 52 -16.04 -3.95 0.68
C LEU A 52 -16.47 -4.39 2.08
N LEU A 53 -16.10 -3.61 3.09
CA LEU A 53 -16.61 -3.72 4.44
C LEU A 53 -17.25 -2.39 4.84
N LEU A 54 -18.32 -2.45 5.62
CA LEU A 54 -19.02 -1.27 6.11
C LEU A 54 -18.81 -1.15 7.64
N PRO A 55 -18.62 0.04 8.19
CA PRO A 55 -18.43 0.22 9.62
C PRO A 55 -19.70 -0.16 10.39
N ILE A 56 -19.52 -0.83 11.54
CA ILE A 56 -20.64 -1.11 12.49
C ILE A 56 -21.02 0.18 13.21
N SER A 57 -20.04 1.04 13.53
CA SER A 57 -20.28 2.39 14.03
C SER A 57 -19.17 3.32 13.57
N GLY A 58 -19.42 4.62 13.67
CA GLY A 58 -18.60 5.65 13.05
C GLY A 58 -18.96 5.86 11.58
N LYS A 59 -18.10 6.57 10.86
CA LYS A 59 -18.36 6.95 9.47
C LYS A 59 -17.11 6.84 8.62
N VAL A 60 -17.28 6.36 7.37
CA VAL A 60 -16.24 6.37 6.34
C VAL A 60 -16.76 7.14 5.13
N THR A 61 -16.01 8.16 4.72
CA THR A 61 -16.34 9.00 3.56
C THR A 61 -15.21 8.96 2.55
N VAL A 62 -15.53 8.71 1.29
CA VAL A 62 -14.59 8.61 0.18
C VAL A 62 -15.01 9.52 -0.95
N GLY A 63 -14.19 10.50 -1.29
CA GLY A 63 -14.55 11.49 -2.32
C GLY A 63 -15.82 12.29 -2.01
N GLY A 64 -16.21 12.39 -0.73
CA GLY A 64 -17.46 13.03 -0.29
C GLY A 64 -18.64 12.08 -0.17
N HIS A 65 -18.51 10.81 -0.58
CA HIS A 65 -19.57 9.79 -0.52
C HIS A 65 -19.45 8.94 0.75
N ASP A 66 -20.55 8.74 1.47
CA ASP A 66 -20.63 7.83 2.62
C ASP A 66 -20.66 6.37 2.14
N THR A 67 -19.79 5.53 2.70
CA THR A 67 -19.71 4.10 2.33
C THR A 67 -20.97 3.31 2.73
N ASN A 68 -21.71 3.75 3.74
CA ASN A 68 -22.94 3.12 4.20
C ASN A 68 -24.13 3.37 3.25
N GLU A 69 -24.02 4.30 2.31
CA GLU A 69 -25.09 4.58 1.34
C GLU A 69 -24.94 3.66 0.11
N PRO A 70 -25.84 2.68 -0.13
CA PRO A 70 -25.71 1.71 -1.22
C PRO A 70 -25.59 2.37 -2.61
N LYS A 71 -26.26 3.51 -2.82
CA LYS A 71 -26.25 4.25 -4.09
C LYS A 71 -24.85 4.78 -4.46
N HIS A 72 -23.94 4.97 -3.49
CA HIS A 72 -22.61 5.51 -3.70
C HIS A 72 -21.52 4.44 -3.80
N GLN A 73 -21.83 3.17 -3.50
CA GLN A 73 -20.80 2.13 -3.46
C GLN A 73 -20.11 1.89 -4.80
N ALA A 74 -20.85 2.02 -5.93
CA ALA A 74 -20.25 1.90 -7.27
C ALA A 74 -19.25 3.03 -7.54
N ASP A 75 -19.62 4.28 -7.20
CA ASP A 75 -18.75 5.45 -7.35
C ASP A 75 -17.51 5.32 -6.47
N ILE A 76 -17.67 4.90 -5.20
CA ILE A 76 -16.57 4.67 -4.27
C ILE A 76 -15.59 3.61 -4.81
N ARG A 77 -16.09 2.49 -5.36
CA ARG A 77 -15.25 1.43 -5.95
C ARG A 77 -14.53 1.90 -7.22
N SER A 78 -15.08 2.85 -7.94
CA SER A 78 -14.38 3.48 -9.06
C SER A 78 -13.27 4.44 -8.60
N LEU A 79 -13.44 5.08 -7.42
CA LEU A 79 -12.46 6.01 -6.85
C LEU A 79 -11.29 5.30 -6.17
N VAL A 80 -11.53 4.14 -5.53
CA VAL A 80 -10.53 3.39 -4.79
C VAL A 80 -10.39 1.99 -5.36
N GLY A 81 -9.35 1.79 -6.16
CA GLY A 81 -8.96 0.46 -6.62
C GLY A 81 -8.20 -0.30 -5.52
N MET A 82 -8.36 -1.61 -5.47
CA MET A 82 -7.72 -2.44 -4.47
C MET A 82 -6.96 -3.60 -5.12
N VAL A 83 -5.72 -3.81 -4.71
CA VAL A 83 -4.89 -4.96 -5.10
C VAL A 83 -4.70 -5.83 -3.86
N PHE A 84 -5.20 -7.07 -3.91
CA PHE A 84 -5.13 -8.00 -2.80
C PHE A 84 -3.75 -8.67 -2.67
N GLN A 85 -3.43 -9.17 -1.48
CA GLN A 85 -2.18 -9.85 -1.16
C GLN A 85 -1.92 -11.05 -2.08
N ASN A 86 -2.93 -11.89 -2.35
CA ASN A 86 -2.85 -12.96 -3.32
C ASN A 86 -3.56 -12.56 -4.63
N PRO A 87 -2.82 -12.39 -5.75
CA PRO A 87 -3.43 -12.03 -7.03
C PRO A 87 -4.41 -13.08 -7.57
N ASP A 88 -4.24 -14.37 -7.27
CA ASP A 88 -5.15 -15.43 -7.70
C ASP A 88 -6.58 -15.25 -7.15
N ASN A 89 -6.74 -14.54 -6.02
CA ASN A 89 -8.06 -14.20 -5.46
C ASN A 89 -8.75 -13.03 -6.16
N GLN A 90 -8.06 -12.36 -7.06
CA GLN A 90 -8.55 -11.17 -7.76
C GLN A 90 -8.78 -11.42 -9.25
N ILE A 91 -7.97 -12.27 -9.84
CA ILE A 91 -7.98 -12.60 -11.26
C ILE A 91 -9.21 -13.42 -11.61
N VAL A 92 -9.94 -13.01 -12.66
CA VAL A 92 -11.17 -13.66 -13.14
C VAL A 92 -11.14 -13.98 -14.62
N GLY A 93 -10.31 -13.30 -15.44
CA GLY A 93 -10.15 -13.50 -16.87
C GLY A 93 -9.35 -14.76 -17.22
N MET A 94 -9.52 -15.28 -18.42
CA MET A 94 -8.69 -16.37 -18.95
C MET A 94 -7.39 -15.83 -19.55
N THR A 95 -7.46 -14.68 -20.20
CA THR A 95 -6.31 -13.96 -20.75
C THR A 95 -6.08 -12.66 -19.98
N VAL A 96 -4.86 -12.12 -20.11
CA VAL A 96 -4.48 -10.85 -19.44
C VAL A 96 -5.37 -9.71 -19.87
N GLU A 97 -5.66 -9.56 -21.16
CA GLU A 97 -6.51 -8.46 -21.65
C GLU A 97 -7.96 -8.59 -21.18
N GLU A 98 -8.50 -9.82 -21.07
CA GLU A 98 -9.84 -10.07 -20.53
C GLU A 98 -9.91 -9.69 -19.06
N ASP A 99 -8.91 -10.04 -18.26
CA ASP A 99 -8.85 -9.71 -16.83
C ASP A 99 -8.77 -8.19 -16.62
N VAL A 100 -7.90 -7.52 -17.38
CA VAL A 100 -7.74 -6.05 -17.29
C VAL A 100 -8.99 -5.32 -17.78
N ALA A 101 -9.77 -5.89 -18.71
CA ALA A 101 -11.02 -5.33 -19.21
C ALA A 101 -12.17 -5.44 -18.18
N PHE A 102 -12.12 -6.39 -17.26
CA PHE A 102 -13.20 -6.69 -16.32
C PHE A 102 -13.65 -5.49 -15.49
N GLY A 103 -12.70 -4.68 -14.96
CA GLY A 103 -13.03 -3.47 -14.22
C GLY A 103 -13.80 -2.42 -15.05
N PRO A 104 -13.26 -1.99 -16.21
CA PRO A 104 -13.94 -1.10 -17.16
C PRO A 104 -15.29 -1.59 -17.65
N GLU A 105 -15.46 -2.91 -17.86
CA GLU A 105 -16.75 -3.51 -18.24
C GLU A 105 -17.78 -3.34 -17.13
N ASN A 106 -17.42 -3.57 -15.87
CA ASN A 106 -18.29 -3.34 -14.72
C ASN A 106 -18.67 -1.86 -14.54
N LEU A 107 -17.83 -0.94 -15.01
CA LEU A 107 -18.15 0.49 -15.10
C LEU A 107 -19.08 0.81 -16.30
N ARG A 108 -19.46 -0.19 -17.11
CA ARG A 108 -20.33 -0.06 -18.29
C ARG A 108 -19.81 0.94 -19.33
N LEU A 109 -18.49 0.97 -19.52
CA LEU A 109 -17.85 1.85 -20.48
C LEU A 109 -18.10 1.35 -21.93
N PRO A 110 -18.09 2.23 -22.94
CA PRO A 110 -18.14 1.82 -24.34
C PRO A 110 -16.95 0.93 -24.71
N THR A 111 -17.16 -0.07 -25.58
CA THR A 111 -16.12 -1.05 -25.98
C THR A 111 -14.83 -0.39 -26.49
N ALA A 112 -14.93 0.72 -27.22
CA ALA A 112 -13.76 1.45 -27.72
C ALA A 112 -12.93 2.05 -26.57
N GLU A 113 -13.58 2.58 -25.52
CA GLU A 113 -12.94 3.12 -24.34
C GLU A 113 -12.31 2.00 -23.50
N ILE A 114 -12.99 0.84 -23.35
CA ILE A 114 -12.44 -0.33 -22.65
C ILE A 114 -11.12 -0.76 -23.30
N LYS A 115 -11.12 -0.97 -24.62
CA LYS A 115 -9.90 -1.35 -25.36
C LYS A 115 -8.76 -0.36 -25.18
N LYS A 116 -9.06 0.93 -25.24
CA LYS A 116 -8.08 2.00 -25.01
C LYS A 116 -7.47 1.90 -23.60
N ARG A 117 -8.31 1.79 -22.57
CA ARG A 117 -7.87 1.71 -21.18
C ARG A 117 -7.06 0.46 -20.88
N VAL A 118 -7.42 -0.69 -21.47
CA VAL A 118 -6.65 -1.94 -21.37
C VAL A 118 -5.24 -1.75 -21.93
N VAL A 119 -5.10 -1.23 -23.14
CA VAL A 119 -3.79 -0.97 -23.76
C VAL A 119 -2.96 0.00 -22.94
N GLU A 120 -3.56 1.10 -22.48
CA GLU A 120 -2.88 2.09 -21.63
C GLU A 120 -2.42 1.48 -20.29
N ALA A 121 -3.28 0.71 -19.62
CA ALA A 121 -2.96 0.08 -18.34
C ALA A 121 -1.82 -0.94 -18.47
N LEU A 122 -1.88 -1.81 -19.47
CA LEU A 122 -0.80 -2.78 -19.76
C LEU A 122 0.52 -2.07 -20.08
N GLY A 123 0.47 -0.99 -20.84
CA GLY A 123 1.66 -0.17 -21.15
C GLY A 123 2.25 0.51 -19.91
N ARG A 124 1.42 1.02 -19.00
CA ARG A 124 1.87 1.66 -17.75
C ARG A 124 2.64 0.70 -16.84
N VAL A 125 2.20 -0.57 -16.74
CA VAL A 125 2.88 -1.60 -15.94
C VAL A 125 3.95 -2.38 -16.74
N GLY A 126 4.06 -2.12 -18.05
CA GLY A 126 5.10 -2.69 -18.93
C GLY A 126 4.94 -4.18 -19.20
N ILE A 127 3.69 -4.65 -19.44
CA ILE A 127 3.36 -6.03 -19.78
C ILE A 127 2.47 -6.14 -21.04
N SER A 128 2.56 -5.17 -21.94
CA SER A 128 1.74 -5.17 -23.18
C SER A 128 1.91 -6.42 -24.03
N GLU A 129 3.08 -7.04 -24.02
CA GLU A 129 3.41 -8.27 -24.72
C GLU A 129 2.69 -9.51 -24.17
N LEU A 130 2.14 -9.41 -22.96
CA LEU A 130 1.41 -10.50 -22.31
C LEU A 130 -0.10 -10.46 -22.57
N ALA A 131 -0.63 -9.43 -23.27
CA ALA A 131 -2.06 -9.18 -23.42
C ALA A 131 -2.91 -10.41 -23.74
N VAL A 132 -2.49 -11.19 -24.75
CA VAL A 132 -3.20 -12.41 -25.21
C VAL A 132 -2.77 -13.69 -24.48
N ARG A 133 -1.88 -13.59 -23.49
CA ARG A 133 -1.37 -14.76 -22.78
C ARG A 133 -2.40 -15.26 -21.77
N ASN A 134 -2.48 -16.60 -21.65
CA ASN A 134 -3.29 -17.22 -20.61
C ASN A 134 -2.64 -16.95 -19.23
N ILE A 135 -3.46 -16.51 -18.28
CA ILE A 135 -3.02 -16.11 -16.92
C ILE A 135 -2.43 -17.28 -16.13
N GLU A 136 -2.89 -18.50 -16.35
CA GLU A 136 -2.33 -19.69 -15.69
C GLU A 136 -0.84 -19.89 -15.98
N ASN A 137 -0.37 -19.41 -17.14
CA ASN A 137 1.03 -19.53 -17.57
C ASN A 137 1.94 -18.37 -17.09
N LEU A 138 1.42 -17.49 -16.24
CA LEU A 138 2.16 -16.35 -15.71
C LEU A 138 2.87 -16.68 -14.40
N SER A 139 4.05 -16.09 -14.21
CA SER A 139 4.72 -16.06 -12.90
C SER A 139 3.94 -15.24 -11.88
N GLY A 140 4.21 -15.44 -10.58
CA GLY A 140 3.57 -14.66 -9.52
C GLY A 140 3.79 -13.15 -9.67
N GLY A 141 4.96 -12.71 -10.12
CA GLY A 141 5.26 -11.31 -10.41
C GLY A 141 4.44 -10.76 -11.58
N GLU A 142 4.28 -11.52 -12.66
CA GLU A 142 3.44 -11.13 -13.80
C GLU A 142 1.96 -11.05 -13.39
N LYS A 143 1.44 -12.03 -12.64
CA LYS A 143 0.07 -11.98 -12.09
C LYS A 143 -0.14 -10.73 -11.22
N ARG A 144 0.85 -10.34 -10.42
CA ARG A 144 0.80 -9.11 -9.63
C ARG A 144 0.66 -7.87 -10.53
N LEU A 145 1.42 -7.81 -11.62
CA LEU A 145 1.33 -6.70 -12.58
C LEU A 145 -0.02 -6.69 -13.31
N VAL A 146 -0.59 -7.86 -13.63
CA VAL A 146 -1.94 -7.96 -14.19
C VAL A 146 -2.98 -7.41 -13.22
N ALA A 147 -2.94 -7.79 -11.94
CA ALA A 147 -3.85 -7.27 -10.92
C ALA A 147 -3.74 -5.73 -10.77
N ILE A 148 -2.52 -5.18 -10.82
CA ILE A 148 -2.31 -3.74 -10.81
C ILE A 148 -2.87 -3.10 -12.09
N ALA A 149 -2.66 -3.69 -13.27
CA ALA A 149 -3.18 -3.19 -14.55
C ALA A 149 -4.72 -3.17 -14.56
N GLY A 150 -5.37 -4.23 -14.06
CA GLY A 150 -6.83 -4.30 -13.94
C GLY A 150 -7.41 -3.17 -13.09
N VAL A 151 -6.76 -2.84 -11.99
CA VAL A 151 -7.13 -1.68 -11.17
C VAL A 151 -6.89 -0.36 -11.92
N LEU A 152 -5.74 -0.21 -12.59
CA LEU A 152 -5.40 1.00 -13.35
C LEU A 152 -6.35 1.29 -14.50
N ALA A 153 -6.88 0.24 -15.15
CA ALA A 153 -7.83 0.39 -16.26
C ALA A 153 -9.13 1.07 -15.82
N MET A 154 -9.50 1.01 -14.54
CA MET A 154 -10.61 1.78 -13.97
C MET A 154 -10.29 3.27 -13.78
N GLN A 155 -9.01 3.68 -13.86
CA GLN A 155 -8.52 5.04 -13.61
C GLN A 155 -8.90 5.56 -12.22
N PRO A 156 -8.58 4.83 -11.15
CA PRO A 156 -8.96 5.21 -9.80
C PRO A 156 -8.17 6.43 -9.32
N ARG A 157 -8.73 7.15 -8.35
CA ARG A 157 -8.05 8.25 -7.66
C ARG A 157 -7.05 7.76 -6.62
N TYR A 158 -7.32 6.58 -6.05
CA TYR A 158 -6.47 5.90 -5.06
C TYR A 158 -6.29 4.44 -5.41
N ILE A 159 -5.13 3.91 -5.06
CA ILE A 159 -4.88 2.47 -5.11
C ILE A 159 -4.46 2.00 -3.72
N ALA A 160 -5.23 1.10 -3.14
CA ALA A 160 -4.89 0.39 -1.92
C ALA A 160 -4.22 -0.94 -2.27
N LEU A 161 -3.00 -1.13 -1.81
CA LEU A 161 -2.15 -2.28 -2.11
C LEU A 161 -1.92 -3.07 -0.81
N ASP A 162 -2.42 -4.31 -0.76
CA ASP A 162 -2.21 -5.20 0.38
C ASP A 162 -0.99 -6.09 0.11
N GLU A 163 0.15 -5.75 0.72
CA GLU A 163 1.43 -6.45 0.59
C GLU A 163 1.83 -6.75 -0.88
N PRO A 164 1.97 -5.73 -1.74
CA PRO A 164 2.13 -5.93 -3.18
C PRO A 164 3.42 -6.64 -3.58
N THR A 165 4.41 -6.69 -2.72
CA THR A 165 5.72 -7.34 -2.94
C THR A 165 5.86 -8.69 -2.24
N ALA A 166 4.86 -9.10 -1.45
CA ALA A 166 4.90 -10.39 -0.75
C ALA A 166 5.02 -11.57 -1.73
N PHE A 167 5.88 -12.53 -1.38
CA PHE A 167 6.16 -13.74 -2.16
C PHE A 167 6.79 -13.52 -3.55
N LEU A 168 7.27 -12.30 -3.84
CA LEU A 168 8.00 -11.99 -5.06
C LEU A 168 9.52 -12.10 -4.83
N ASP A 169 10.23 -12.46 -5.88
CA ASP A 169 11.68 -12.33 -5.90
C ASP A 169 12.12 -10.84 -5.86
N PRO A 170 13.39 -10.55 -5.53
CA PRO A 170 13.87 -9.16 -5.41
C PRO A 170 13.72 -8.33 -6.69
N ALA A 171 13.85 -8.95 -7.87
CA ALA A 171 13.74 -8.24 -9.14
C ALA A 171 12.28 -7.86 -9.44
N ALA A 172 11.34 -8.80 -9.23
CA ALA A 172 9.90 -8.56 -9.36
C ALA A 172 9.44 -7.52 -8.34
N SER A 173 9.88 -7.62 -7.07
CA SER A 173 9.57 -6.64 -6.02
C SER A 173 10.03 -5.23 -6.42
N THR A 174 11.26 -5.09 -6.90
CA THR A 174 11.80 -3.82 -7.37
C THR A 174 10.99 -3.24 -8.53
N ARG A 175 10.55 -4.09 -9.48
CA ARG A 175 9.70 -3.68 -10.60
C ARG A 175 8.36 -3.15 -10.12
N VAL A 176 7.70 -3.85 -9.19
CA VAL A 176 6.41 -3.43 -8.61
C VAL A 176 6.55 -2.10 -7.89
N LEU A 177 7.59 -1.92 -7.04
CA LEU A 177 7.82 -0.67 -6.31
C LEU A 177 8.07 0.51 -7.25
N LYS A 178 8.83 0.33 -8.34
CA LYS A 178 9.02 1.36 -9.37
C LYS A 178 7.72 1.78 -10.05
N ILE A 179 6.81 0.83 -10.27
CA ILE A 179 5.49 1.13 -10.84
C ILE A 179 4.66 1.93 -9.84
N ILE A 180 4.64 1.54 -8.56
CA ILE A 180 3.95 2.26 -7.49
C ILE A 180 4.45 3.71 -7.38
N ASP A 181 5.77 3.91 -7.37
CA ASP A 181 6.39 5.23 -7.31
C ASP A 181 6.02 6.08 -8.54
N LYS A 182 6.07 5.50 -9.75
CA LYS A 182 5.61 6.17 -10.97
C LYS A 182 4.16 6.60 -10.89
N LEU A 183 3.25 5.72 -10.41
CA LEU A 183 1.83 6.04 -10.26
C LEU A 183 1.60 7.18 -9.26
N HIS A 184 2.33 7.15 -8.15
CA HIS A 184 2.30 8.24 -7.19
C HIS A 184 2.79 9.56 -7.83
N SER A 185 3.88 9.55 -8.58
CA SER A 185 4.39 10.74 -9.28
C SER A 185 3.42 11.30 -10.32
N GLU A 186 2.52 10.47 -10.85
CA GLU A 186 1.42 10.85 -11.75
C GLU A 186 0.18 11.39 -10.98
N GLY A 187 0.24 11.48 -9.64
CA GLY A 187 -0.81 12.06 -8.78
C GLY A 187 -1.82 11.05 -8.26
N VAL A 188 -1.62 9.75 -8.45
CA VAL A 188 -2.47 8.72 -7.85
C VAL A 188 -2.15 8.60 -6.36
N GLY A 189 -3.17 8.65 -5.51
CA GLY A 189 -3.02 8.37 -4.07
C GLY A 189 -2.69 6.90 -3.84
N ILE A 190 -1.65 6.61 -3.06
CA ILE A 190 -1.20 5.24 -2.79
C ILE A 190 -1.36 4.92 -1.31
N ILE A 191 -2.07 3.83 -1.00
CA ILE A 191 -2.15 3.26 0.34
C ILE A 191 -1.47 1.90 0.29
N HIS A 192 -0.31 1.79 0.91
CA HIS A 192 0.57 0.63 0.80
C HIS A 192 0.68 -0.09 2.14
N ILE A 193 0.04 -1.28 2.27
CA ILE A 193 0.31 -2.17 3.41
C ILE A 193 1.60 -2.92 3.13
N THR A 194 2.54 -2.87 4.07
CA THR A 194 3.77 -3.64 3.98
C THR A 194 4.29 -4.05 5.36
N HIS A 195 4.99 -5.17 5.41
CA HIS A 195 5.81 -5.59 6.54
C HIS A 195 7.30 -5.26 6.34
N ASN A 196 7.67 -4.79 5.16
CA ASN A 196 9.02 -4.36 4.84
C ASN A 196 9.23 -2.89 5.23
N MET A 197 10.00 -2.65 6.27
CA MET A 197 10.26 -1.30 6.78
C MET A 197 11.05 -0.44 5.79
N ALA A 198 11.85 -1.04 4.90
CA ALA A 198 12.53 -0.31 3.85
C ALA A 198 11.53 0.24 2.81
N GLU A 199 10.47 -0.50 2.49
CA GLU A 199 9.39 -0.01 1.63
C GLU A 199 8.60 1.11 2.31
N ALA A 200 8.26 0.93 3.60
CA ALA A 200 7.57 1.97 4.37
C ALA A 200 8.38 3.26 4.46
N ALA A 201 9.72 3.16 4.52
CA ALA A 201 10.62 4.32 4.56
C ALA A 201 10.55 5.20 3.29
N LEU A 202 10.15 4.63 2.15
CA LEU A 202 10.02 5.35 0.87
C LEU A 202 8.71 6.15 0.73
N THR A 203 7.79 6.05 1.69
CA THR A 203 6.50 6.73 1.63
C THR A 203 6.56 8.13 2.27
N GLN A 204 5.56 8.97 2.00
CA GLN A 204 5.47 10.31 2.58
C GLN A 204 5.01 10.29 4.05
N ARG A 205 4.19 9.28 4.42
CA ARG A 205 3.60 9.14 5.74
C ARG A 205 3.45 7.68 6.10
N ILE A 206 3.66 7.37 7.37
CA ILE A 206 3.45 6.05 7.94
C ILE A 206 2.37 6.14 9.01
N VAL A 207 1.36 5.28 8.89
CA VAL A 207 0.39 5.00 9.95
C VAL A 207 0.70 3.62 10.51
N VAL A 208 0.99 3.58 11.80
CA VAL A 208 1.22 2.33 12.54
C VAL A 208 -0.08 1.92 13.21
N MET A 209 -0.56 0.73 12.90
CA MET A 209 -1.70 0.14 13.59
C MET A 209 -1.27 -0.86 14.65
N ASN A 210 -1.95 -0.86 15.78
CA ASN A 210 -1.85 -1.89 16.81
C ASN A 210 -3.21 -2.14 17.45
N GLU A 211 -3.59 -3.41 17.62
CA GLU A 211 -4.83 -3.85 18.30
C GLU A 211 -6.10 -3.12 17.82
N GLY A 212 -6.22 -2.93 16.50
CA GLY A 212 -7.36 -2.26 15.88
C GLY A 212 -7.40 -0.73 16.04
N ARG A 213 -6.31 -0.10 16.45
CA ARG A 213 -6.18 1.37 16.65
C ARG A 213 -5.02 1.94 15.86
N VAL A 214 -5.08 3.24 15.54
CA VAL A 214 -3.91 3.99 15.12
C VAL A 214 -3.01 4.18 16.35
N TYR A 215 -1.81 3.62 16.31
CA TYR A 215 -0.83 3.67 17.38
C TYR A 215 0.14 4.84 17.22
N LEU A 216 0.66 5.03 16.00
CA LEU A 216 1.50 6.16 15.61
C LEU A 216 1.10 6.64 14.22
N ASP A 217 1.33 7.92 13.96
CA ASP A 217 1.07 8.57 12.68
C ASP A 217 2.11 9.68 12.50
N GLY A 218 2.79 9.72 11.34
CA GLY A 218 3.82 10.70 11.06
C GLY A 218 4.66 10.36 9.84
N THR A 219 5.69 11.16 9.59
CA THR A 219 6.68 10.88 8.55
C THR A 219 7.53 9.66 8.90
N PRO A 220 8.15 8.97 7.92
CA PRO A 220 9.03 7.84 8.20
C PRO A 220 10.10 8.15 9.26
N ARG A 221 10.70 9.33 9.17
CA ARG A 221 11.71 9.80 10.13
C ARG A 221 11.16 9.90 11.57
N GLU A 222 9.98 10.47 11.74
CA GLU A 222 9.33 10.60 13.06
C GLU A 222 8.92 9.24 13.64
N ILE A 223 8.44 8.34 12.79
CA ILE A 223 8.02 6.99 13.20
C ILE A 223 9.22 6.14 13.61
N PHE A 224 10.27 6.08 12.80
CA PHE A 224 11.44 5.26 13.11
C PHE A 224 12.30 5.85 14.22
N ALA A 225 12.24 7.15 14.48
CA ALA A 225 12.84 7.75 15.70
C ALA A 225 12.20 7.21 17.00
N LYS A 226 10.94 6.73 16.95
CA LYS A 226 10.24 6.10 18.07
C LYS A 226 10.46 4.58 18.14
N PHE A 227 11.68 4.11 17.82
CA PHE A 227 12.00 2.68 17.71
C PHE A 227 11.67 1.87 18.97
N GLY A 228 11.79 2.45 20.16
CA GLY A 228 11.40 1.79 21.41
C GLY A 228 9.92 1.38 21.44
N MET A 229 9.03 2.26 20.94
CA MET A 229 7.60 1.99 20.84
C MET A 229 7.30 0.92 19.78
N LEU A 230 8.00 0.96 18.63
CA LEU A 230 7.85 -0.05 17.58
C LEU A 230 8.29 -1.45 18.06
N LYS A 231 9.40 -1.55 18.79
CA LYS A 231 9.86 -2.82 19.40
C LYS A 231 8.86 -3.38 20.41
N GLN A 232 8.20 -2.53 21.21
CA GLN A 232 7.20 -2.98 22.20
C GLN A 232 6.02 -3.71 21.55
N ILE A 233 5.66 -3.36 20.31
CA ILE A 233 4.61 -4.02 19.54
C ILE A 233 5.15 -5.08 18.57
N GLY A 234 6.39 -5.52 18.72
CA GLY A 234 7.00 -6.60 17.94
C GLY A 234 7.40 -6.21 16.51
N MET A 235 7.53 -4.92 16.20
CA MET A 235 7.95 -4.47 14.87
C MET A 235 9.47 -4.36 14.77
N GLN A 236 9.97 -4.66 13.57
CA GLN A 236 11.38 -4.46 13.21
C GLN A 236 11.62 -3.03 12.74
N LEU A 237 12.90 -2.65 12.66
CA LEU A 237 13.32 -1.37 12.07
C LEU A 237 13.87 -1.60 10.65
N PRO A 238 13.96 -0.54 9.83
CA PRO A 238 14.78 -0.61 8.63
C PRO A 238 16.20 -1.05 9.00
N PRO A 239 16.82 -1.98 8.24
CA PRO A 239 18.14 -2.51 8.58
C PRO A 239 19.22 -1.42 8.76
N ILE A 240 19.13 -0.36 7.96
CA ILE A 240 20.05 0.77 8.05
C ILE A 240 19.89 1.55 9.36
N THR A 241 18.64 1.79 9.79
CA THR A 241 18.35 2.47 11.05
C THR A 241 18.84 1.63 12.23
N GLU A 242 18.64 0.32 12.18
CA GLU A 242 19.15 -0.61 13.23
C GLU A 242 20.67 -0.60 13.30
N LEU A 243 21.38 -0.57 12.16
CA LEU A 243 22.83 -0.43 12.11
C LEU A 243 23.28 0.86 12.78
N LEU A 244 22.66 2.00 12.46
CA LEU A 244 23.03 3.29 13.03
C LEU A 244 22.78 3.35 14.55
N ILE A 245 21.72 2.71 15.04
CA ILE A 245 21.49 2.57 16.50
C ILE A 245 22.62 1.79 17.15
N LYS A 246 23.02 0.64 16.60
CA LYS A 246 24.13 -0.17 17.12
C LYS A 246 25.47 0.58 17.10
N LEU A 247 25.74 1.36 16.04
CA LEU A 247 26.93 2.20 15.96
C LEU A 247 26.92 3.28 17.04
N LYS A 248 25.78 3.91 17.31
CA LYS A 248 25.63 4.90 18.38
C LYS A 248 25.83 4.27 19.76
N GLU A 249 25.26 3.11 20.01
CA GLU A 249 25.45 2.34 21.25
C GLU A 249 26.91 1.93 21.47
N SER A 250 27.67 1.75 20.39
CA SER A 250 29.13 1.50 20.41
C SER A 250 29.95 2.78 20.59
N GLY A 251 29.32 3.94 20.84
CA GLY A 251 30.00 5.20 21.11
C GLY A 251 30.31 6.06 19.87
N LEU A 252 29.90 5.66 18.69
CA LEU A 252 30.10 6.47 17.47
C LEU A 252 29.07 7.62 17.40
N PRO A 253 29.48 8.83 17.01
CA PRO A 253 28.61 10.00 16.94
C PRO A 253 27.75 9.99 15.66
N VAL A 254 26.84 9.01 15.57
CA VAL A 254 25.91 8.85 14.44
C VAL A 254 24.49 9.30 14.79
N ARG A 255 23.80 9.83 13.80
CA ARG A 255 22.35 10.10 13.87
C ARG A 255 21.60 8.78 13.63
N THR A 256 20.52 8.56 14.36
CA THR A 256 19.71 7.34 14.31
C THR A 256 18.34 7.57 13.67
N ASP A 257 18.07 8.78 13.20
CA ASP A 257 16.83 9.21 12.53
C ASP A 257 16.94 9.11 10.99
N ILE A 258 17.96 8.44 10.50
CA ILE A 258 18.19 8.20 9.07
C ILE A 258 17.50 6.89 8.68
N VAL A 259 16.76 6.93 7.59
CA VAL A 259 15.99 5.80 7.05
C VAL A 259 16.45 5.40 5.64
N GLU A 260 17.15 6.30 4.94
CA GLU A 260 17.67 6.06 3.59
C GLU A 260 19.14 5.61 3.64
N ILE A 261 19.48 4.68 2.74
CA ILE A 261 20.83 4.09 2.68
C ILE A 261 21.86 5.15 2.26
N GLU A 262 21.50 6.01 1.30
CA GLU A 262 22.35 7.06 0.76
C GLU A 262 22.79 8.05 1.86
N ASP A 263 21.87 8.51 2.68
CA ASP A 263 22.14 9.42 3.79
C ASP A 263 23.03 8.75 4.86
N ALA A 264 22.79 7.48 5.15
CA ALA A 264 23.61 6.71 6.06
C ALA A 264 25.05 6.53 5.53
N LEU A 265 25.20 6.25 4.24
CA LEU A 265 26.52 6.15 3.60
C LEU A 265 27.32 7.45 3.69
N VAL A 266 26.65 8.60 3.46
CA VAL A 266 27.29 9.93 3.61
C VAL A 266 27.77 10.11 5.04
N GLN A 267 26.96 9.78 6.04
CA GLN A 267 27.32 9.89 7.45
C GLN A 267 28.49 8.97 7.83
N ILE A 268 28.41 7.68 7.47
CA ILE A 268 29.45 6.69 7.78
C ILE A 268 30.78 7.06 7.12
N ARG A 269 30.77 7.49 5.86
CA ARG A 269 31.99 7.95 5.15
C ARG A 269 32.63 9.16 5.84
N SER A 270 31.82 10.11 6.32
CA SER A 270 32.33 11.28 7.04
C SER A 270 33.02 10.92 8.36
N LEU A 271 32.58 9.85 9.02
CA LEU A 271 33.21 9.33 10.22
C LEU A 271 34.50 8.57 9.89
N ALA A 272 34.47 7.71 8.87
CA ALA A 272 35.66 6.97 8.44
C ALA A 272 36.82 7.87 8.01
N GLY A 273 36.52 9.04 7.44
CA GLY A 273 37.53 10.07 7.12
C GLY A 273 38.21 10.66 8.38
N LYS A 274 37.46 10.77 9.48
CA LYS A 274 37.99 11.30 10.76
C LYS A 274 38.86 10.31 11.55
N PHE A 275 38.83 9.02 11.19
CA PHE A 275 39.67 7.98 11.81
C PHE A 275 40.92 7.64 10.99
N LYS A 276 41.20 8.37 9.88
CA LYS A 276 42.39 8.20 9.05
C LYS A 276 43.53 9.19 9.37
N ASP A 277 43.27 10.15 10.22
CA ASP A 277 44.21 11.09 10.82
C ASP A 277 44.44 10.73 12.29
#